data_d76fc1cb3ca8bdb116aea1011fa8f1b2
#
_entry.id   d76fc1cb3ca8bdb116aea1011fa8f1b2
#
_cell.length_a   1.000
_cell.length_b   1.000
_cell.length_c   1.000
_cell.angle_alpha   90.00
_cell.angle_beta   90.00
_cell.angle_gamma   90.00
#
_symmetry.space_group_name_H-M   'P 1'
#
loop_
_entity.id
_entity.type
_entity.pdbx_description
1 polymer ?
#
loop_
_entity_poly.entity_id
_entity_poly.type
_entity_poly.pdbx_seq_one_letter_code
_entity_poly.pdbx_strand_id
1 'polypeptide(L)'
;MSGRESLRSAPPRQEVDLVTVERADWRDACRRALDGGERFCGAYAAGSGSRRRWNALFARGPRTRVLTTVFGEDGPPTIVDLTPAAEWDEREAHDLYGLRFRGHEPLRPLVAHPLDTPSWTVPVEGEGVYEVAVGPIHAGVIESGHFRFHVVGERILLVDLRLFYKHRGLERAAEGSELTDGLAFAQRACGACAAANSVAYALACESVLGLTPSRELRRARTLLLELERLYNHLNDIAAVCAGVGFAAGNMAFAALKERAMRLNESLAGHRFLFGSIEVGASRLDLPSPAVDRARGELHELREDAARAWREIRFSASVQARLDGVGVLDPDAAARLGAVGPVARASGLGLDTRAASPGLWYGSAFAAAVPPSAGGDVAARLEVRAIELGVTFEMLDELLAEPVGGDIASPGGPTAPVGVARVESPRGETVCVVEPDMHRVRRLRLRTASYANWPALAHATAGNLLPDFPLINKSFELCYACVDR
;
A
#
# COMPACT_ATOMS: atom_id res chain seq x y z
N MET A 1 -38.17 -1.67 -3.12
CA MET A 1 -37.77 -2.97 -3.75
C MET A 1 -37.07 -2.82 -5.09
N SER A 2 -36.37 -1.73 -5.37
CA SER A 2 -35.73 -1.51 -6.69
C SER A 2 -34.19 -1.42 -6.65
N GLY A 3 -33.56 -1.67 -5.51
CA GLY A 3 -32.10 -1.58 -5.36
C GLY A 3 -31.30 -2.91 -5.46
N ARG A 4 -31.98 -4.05 -5.54
CA ARG A 4 -31.32 -5.38 -5.52
C ARG A 4 -31.00 -5.97 -6.90
N GLU A 5 -31.46 -5.38 -7.98
CA GLU A 5 -31.23 -5.93 -9.34
C GLU A 5 -29.96 -5.43 -10.03
N SER A 6 -29.35 -4.31 -9.59
CA SER A 6 -28.11 -3.78 -10.21
C SER A 6 -26.82 -4.52 -9.81
N LEU A 7 -26.88 -5.42 -8.83
CA LEU A 7 -25.75 -6.22 -8.35
C LEU A 7 -25.44 -7.48 -9.20
N ARG A 8 -26.20 -7.73 -10.29
CA ARG A 8 -26.06 -8.92 -11.12
C ARG A 8 -25.11 -8.78 -12.31
N SER A 9 -24.66 -7.57 -12.64
CA SER A 9 -23.63 -7.41 -13.67
C SER A 9 -22.25 -7.77 -13.10
N ALA A 10 -21.47 -8.55 -13.84
CA ALA A 10 -20.07 -8.80 -13.48
C ALA A 10 -19.38 -7.45 -13.27
N PRO A 11 -18.65 -7.24 -12.15
CA PRO A 11 -17.93 -5.99 -11.94
C PRO A 11 -16.96 -5.75 -13.08
N PRO A 12 -16.67 -4.50 -13.43
CA PRO A 12 -15.70 -4.19 -14.45
C PRO A 12 -14.37 -4.85 -14.07
N ARG A 13 -13.79 -5.61 -15.01
CA ARG A 13 -12.45 -6.17 -14.84
C ARG A 13 -11.45 -5.01 -14.77
N GLN A 14 -10.33 -5.23 -14.09
CA GLN A 14 -9.18 -4.33 -14.22
C GLN A 14 -8.69 -4.42 -15.67
N GLU A 15 -8.80 -3.34 -16.41
CA GLU A 15 -8.38 -3.25 -17.80
C GLU A 15 -6.90 -2.89 -17.85
N VAL A 16 -6.09 -3.71 -18.51
CA VAL A 16 -4.66 -3.45 -18.70
C VAL A 16 -4.41 -3.11 -20.18
N ASP A 17 -3.90 -1.92 -20.40
CA ASP A 17 -3.52 -1.42 -21.72
C ASP A 17 -1.97 -1.37 -21.81
N LEU A 18 -1.38 -2.36 -22.51
CA LEU A 18 0.07 -2.45 -22.70
C LEU A 18 0.46 -1.72 -23.98
N VAL A 19 1.19 -0.62 -23.84
CA VAL A 19 1.60 0.25 -24.94
C VAL A 19 3.12 0.27 -25.05
N THR A 20 3.63 -0.22 -26.19
CA THR A 20 5.05 -0.09 -26.52
C THR A 20 5.31 1.29 -27.07
N VAL A 21 6.29 1.98 -26.48
CA VAL A 21 6.68 3.36 -26.83
C VAL A 21 8.09 3.36 -27.36
N GLU A 22 8.32 4.07 -28.46
CA GLU A 22 9.65 4.30 -28.98
C GLU A 22 10.49 5.10 -27.96
N ARG A 23 11.77 4.81 -27.89
CA ARG A 23 12.70 5.40 -26.92
C ARG A 23 12.68 6.95 -26.95
N ALA A 24 12.58 7.54 -28.14
CA ALA A 24 12.55 8.99 -28.31
C ALA A 24 11.28 9.62 -27.74
N ASP A 25 10.16 8.91 -27.78
CA ASP A 25 8.83 9.39 -27.38
C ASP A 25 8.48 9.07 -25.93
N TRP A 26 9.38 8.38 -25.21
CA TRP A 26 9.11 7.88 -23.84
C TRP A 26 8.58 8.96 -22.91
N ARG A 27 9.32 10.04 -22.75
CA ARG A 27 8.98 11.10 -21.81
C ARG A 27 7.69 11.82 -22.20
N ASP A 28 7.45 12.04 -23.49
CA ASP A 28 6.23 12.67 -23.98
C ASP A 28 5.02 11.73 -23.83
N ALA A 29 5.20 10.43 -23.95
CA ALA A 29 4.13 9.47 -23.67
C ALA A 29 3.73 9.49 -22.19
N CYS A 30 4.71 9.55 -21.27
CA CYS A 30 4.44 9.69 -19.84
C CYS A 30 3.74 11.03 -19.52
N ARG A 31 4.19 12.13 -20.13
CA ARG A 31 3.52 13.45 -19.97
C ARG A 31 2.07 13.40 -20.45
N ARG A 32 1.81 12.85 -21.65
CA ARG A 32 0.45 12.73 -22.19
C ARG A 32 -0.48 11.90 -21.28
N ALA A 33 0.05 10.86 -20.61
CA ALA A 33 -0.74 10.07 -19.65
C ALA A 33 -1.14 10.94 -18.45
N LEU A 34 -0.20 11.69 -17.88
CA LEU A 34 -0.45 12.61 -16.75
C LEU A 34 -1.40 13.74 -17.13
N ASP A 35 -1.17 14.41 -18.26
CA ASP A 35 -2.02 15.50 -18.78
C ASP A 35 -3.43 14.99 -19.11
N GLY A 36 -3.57 13.72 -19.49
CA GLY A 36 -4.83 13.01 -19.67
C GLY A 36 -5.57 12.67 -18.38
N GLY A 37 -5.02 13.04 -17.21
CA GLY A 37 -5.61 12.80 -15.91
C GLY A 37 -5.40 11.37 -15.41
N GLU A 38 -4.43 10.63 -15.96
CA GLU A 38 -3.99 9.35 -15.41
C GLU A 38 -3.00 9.59 -14.27
N ARG A 39 -3.12 8.83 -13.20
CA ARG A 39 -2.22 8.90 -12.03
C ARG A 39 -1.08 7.90 -12.20
N PHE A 40 0.17 8.33 -11.95
CA PHE A 40 1.29 7.40 -11.82
C PHE A 40 1.07 6.45 -10.63
N CYS A 41 1.22 5.16 -10.83
CA CYS A 41 1.03 4.15 -9.80
C CYS A 41 2.22 3.17 -9.65
N GLY A 42 3.31 3.41 -10.38
CA GLY A 42 4.56 2.70 -10.20
C GLY A 42 5.36 2.53 -11.48
N ALA A 43 6.61 2.09 -11.30
CA ALA A 43 7.46 1.71 -12.41
C ALA A 43 8.36 0.53 -12.03
N TYR A 44 8.90 -0.16 -13.04
CA TYR A 44 9.79 -1.28 -12.81
C TYR A 44 10.65 -1.60 -14.03
N ALA A 45 11.83 -2.13 -13.75
CA ALA A 45 12.73 -2.68 -14.77
C ALA A 45 12.44 -4.17 -15.00
N ALA A 46 12.58 -4.61 -16.24
CA ALA A 46 12.49 -6.02 -16.63
C ALA A 46 13.50 -6.36 -17.72
N GLY A 47 13.86 -7.65 -17.83
CA GLY A 47 14.83 -8.14 -18.81
C GLY A 47 16.28 -7.91 -18.39
N SER A 48 17.22 -8.30 -19.24
CA SER A 48 18.66 -8.21 -18.99
C SER A 48 19.43 -7.84 -20.26
N GLY A 49 20.67 -7.36 -20.09
CA GLY A 49 21.55 -7.00 -21.20
C GLY A 49 20.94 -5.91 -22.10
N SER A 50 21.03 -6.09 -23.43
CA SER A 50 20.49 -5.18 -24.43
C SER A 50 18.95 -5.19 -24.55
N ARG A 51 18.28 -6.10 -23.85
CA ARG A 51 16.82 -6.23 -23.84
C ARG A 51 16.20 -5.71 -22.54
N ARG A 52 16.91 -4.83 -21.82
CA ARG A 52 16.33 -4.17 -20.63
C ARG A 52 15.16 -3.30 -21.05
N ARG A 53 14.06 -3.45 -20.32
CA ARG A 53 12.85 -2.65 -20.49
C ARG A 53 12.62 -1.82 -19.25
N TRP A 54 12.13 -0.61 -19.46
CA TRP A 54 11.57 0.22 -18.42
C TRP A 54 10.07 0.33 -18.63
N ASN A 55 9.31 0.12 -17.58
CA ASN A 55 7.86 0.10 -17.62
C ASN A 55 7.34 1.10 -16.60
N ALA A 56 6.41 1.95 -17.00
CA ALA A 56 5.71 2.87 -16.10
C ALA A 56 4.20 2.61 -16.18
N LEU A 57 3.56 2.62 -15.03
CA LEU A 57 2.15 2.32 -14.86
C LEU A 57 1.39 3.60 -14.52
N PHE A 58 0.33 3.84 -15.27
CA PHE A 58 -0.60 4.96 -15.07
C PHE A 58 -2.02 4.41 -14.93
N ALA A 59 -2.82 5.00 -14.03
CA ALA A 59 -4.15 4.51 -13.73
C ALA A 59 -5.20 5.61 -13.74
N ARG A 60 -6.38 5.27 -14.30
CA ARG A 60 -7.59 6.08 -14.24
C ARG A 60 -8.82 5.19 -14.07
N GLY A 61 -9.46 5.27 -12.90
CA GLY A 61 -10.55 4.35 -12.56
C GLY A 61 -10.09 2.88 -12.61
N PRO A 62 -10.83 1.97 -13.26
CA PRO A 62 -10.47 0.56 -13.39
C PRO A 62 -9.34 0.29 -14.39
N ARG A 63 -9.02 1.24 -15.26
CA ARG A 63 -8.01 1.08 -16.31
C ARG A 63 -6.61 1.34 -15.77
N THR A 64 -5.66 0.47 -16.15
CA THR A 64 -4.22 0.65 -15.93
C THR A 64 -3.50 0.58 -17.25
N ARG A 65 -2.77 1.63 -17.60
CA ARG A 65 -1.89 1.69 -18.77
C ARG A 65 -0.47 1.35 -18.35
N VAL A 66 0.15 0.44 -19.07
CA VAL A 66 1.58 0.10 -18.92
C VAL A 66 2.31 0.61 -20.15
N LEU A 67 3.08 1.67 -19.98
CA LEU A 67 3.99 2.15 -21.01
C LEU A 67 5.29 1.36 -20.89
N THR A 68 5.71 0.70 -21.95
CA THR A 68 6.94 -0.10 -22.00
C THR A 68 7.86 0.39 -23.11
N THR A 69 9.17 0.44 -22.82
CA THR A 69 10.18 0.80 -23.82
C THR A 69 11.48 0.06 -23.55
N VAL A 70 12.25 -0.18 -24.60
CA VAL A 70 13.55 -0.86 -24.52
C VAL A 70 14.66 0.17 -24.49
N PHE A 71 15.58 0.03 -23.52
CA PHE A 71 16.77 0.86 -23.40
C PHE A 71 18.03 0.02 -23.48
N GLY A 72 19.05 0.58 -24.11
CA GLY A 72 20.41 0.03 -24.11
C GLY A 72 21.18 0.44 -22.83
N GLU A 73 22.48 0.65 -22.99
CA GLU A 73 23.36 1.11 -21.89
C GLU A 73 23.01 2.52 -21.41
N ASP A 74 22.61 3.39 -22.36
CA ASP A 74 22.06 4.71 -22.00
C ASP A 74 20.62 4.54 -21.54
N GLY A 75 20.35 4.66 -20.27
CA GLY A 75 19.02 4.54 -19.67
C GLY A 75 17.99 5.55 -20.18
N PRO A 76 16.74 5.42 -19.73
CA PRO A 76 15.67 6.34 -20.08
C PRO A 76 15.92 7.75 -19.56
N PRO A 77 15.35 8.79 -20.19
CA PRO A 77 15.22 10.07 -19.52
C PRO A 77 14.31 9.93 -18.30
N THR A 78 14.67 10.61 -17.21
CA THR A 78 13.88 10.65 -15.99
C THR A 78 12.49 11.23 -16.23
N ILE A 79 11.53 10.78 -15.40
CA ILE A 79 10.20 11.39 -15.31
C ILE A 79 9.93 11.99 -13.92
N VAL A 80 10.94 12.09 -13.07
CA VAL A 80 10.79 12.58 -11.68
C VAL A 80 10.31 14.03 -11.63
N ASP A 81 10.71 14.87 -12.57
CA ASP A 81 10.22 16.24 -12.68
C ASP A 81 8.77 16.33 -13.20
N LEU A 82 8.27 15.32 -13.91
CA LEU A 82 6.86 15.21 -14.28
C LEU A 82 6.03 14.64 -13.11
N THR A 83 6.57 13.68 -12.42
CA THR A 83 5.93 13.01 -11.29
C THR A 83 6.97 12.58 -10.26
N PRO A 84 7.18 13.36 -9.17
CA PRO A 84 8.13 13.01 -8.11
C PRO A 84 7.89 11.63 -7.49
N ALA A 85 6.67 11.11 -7.59
CA ALA A 85 6.32 9.75 -7.16
C ALA A 85 7.17 8.64 -7.82
N ALA A 86 7.86 8.94 -8.94
CA ALA A 86 8.72 7.99 -9.66
C ALA A 86 10.15 7.92 -9.09
N GLU A 87 10.54 8.83 -8.20
CA GLU A 87 11.92 8.93 -7.71
C GLU A 87 12.45 7.62 -7.16
N TRP A 88 11.70 6.98 -6.26
CA TRP A 88 12.15 5.74 -5.65
C TRP A 88 12.18 4.57 -6.63
N ASP A 89 11.21 4.50 -7.57
CA ASP A 89 11.18 3.46 -8.59
C ASP A 89 12.40 3.56 -9.53
N GLU A 90 12.82 4.78 -9.90
CA GLU A 90 14.03 5.00 -10.73
C GLU A 90 15.33 4.66 -9.96
N ARG A 91 15.44 5.09 -8.71
CA ARG A 91 16.60 4.79 -7.86
C ARG A 91 16.72 3.27 -7.59
N GLU A 92 15.61 2.59 -7.33
CA GLU A 92 15.60 1.14 -7.16
C GLU A 92 16.03 0.42 -8.46
N ALA A 93 15.53 0.86 -9.61
CA ALA A 93 15.93 0.29 -10.90
C ALA A 93 17.39 0.58 -11.23
N HIS A 94 17.93 1.70 -10.78
CA HIS A 94 19.36 1.96 -10.86
C HIS A 94 20.16 0.95 -10.05
N ASP A 95 19.83 0.76 -8.78
CA ASP A 95 20.59 -0.10 -7.87
C ASP A 95 20.48 -1.59 -8.25
N LEU A 96 19.28 -2.06 -8.58
CA LEU A 96 19.04 -3.50 -8.81
C LEU A 96 19.24 -3.94 -10.26
N TYR A 97 19.09 -3.03 -11.24
CA TYR A 97 19.14 -3.38 -12.66
C TYR A 97 20.19 -2.57 -13.45
N GLY A 98 20.90 -1.66 -12.79
CA GLY A 98 21.96 -0.85 -13.43
C GLY A 98 21.46 0.13 -14.48
N LEU A 99 20.17 0.55 -14.41
CA LEU A 99 19.62 1.56 -15.29
C LEU A 99 20.13 2.95 -14.86
N ARG A 100 20.63 3.75 -15.82
CA ARG A 100 21.03 5.14 -15.59
C ARG A 100 19.97 6.05 -16.16
N PHE A 101 19.32 6.83 -15.31
CA PHE A 101 18.27 7.76 -15.72
C PHE A 101 18.87 9.13 -16.06
N ARG A 102 18.77 9.55 -17.33
CA ARG A 102 19.29 10.83 -17.77
C ARG A 102 18.48 11.98 -17.18
N GLY A 103 19.15 12.90 -16.51
CA GLY A 103 18.51 14.05 -15.86
C GLY A 103 17.95 13.77 -14.46
N HIS A 104 18.15 12.56 -13.91
CA HIS A 104 17.87 12.29 -12.49
C HIS A 104 19.10 12.63 -11.65
N GLU A 105 19.17 13.84 -11.15
CA GLU A 105 20.32 14.33 -10.39
C GLU A 105 19.87 14.93 -9.04
N PRO A 106 20.45 14.49 -7.94
CA PRO A 106 21.40 13.37 -7.82
C PRO A 106 20.68 12.01 -7.82
N LEU A 107 21.19 11.04 -8.61
CA LEU A 107 20.71 9.65 -8.59
C LEU A 107 21.36 8.90 -7.40
N ARG A 108 20.82 9.13 -6.22
CA ARG A 108 21.35 8.56 -4.96
C ARG A 108 20.94 7.09 -4.77
N PRO A 109 21.80 6.24 -4.14
CA PRO A 109 21.46 4.88 -3.80
C PRO A 109 20.19 4.82 -2.94
N LEU A 110 19.34 3.81 -3.19
CA LEU A 110 18.12 3.54 -2.41
C LEU A 110 18.20 2.19 -1.69
N VAL A 111 18.47 1.13 -2.43
CA VAL A 111 18.59 -0.26 -1.93
C VAL A 111 20.03 -0.56 -1.54
N ALA A 112 21.00 -0.13 -2.33
CA ALA A 112 22.40 -0.26 -2.04
C ALA A 112 22.78 0.56 -0.79
N HIS A 113 23.61 -0.02 0.09
CA HIS A 113 24.07 0.62 1.32
C HIS A 113 25.58 0.91 1.24
N PRO A 114 26.00 1.98 0.55
CA PRO A 114 27.40 2.37 0.53
C PRO A 114 27.87 2.76 1.93
N LEU A 115 29.16 2.54 2.22
CA LEU A 115 29.74 2.84 3.53
C LEU A 115 29.91 4.34 3.75
N ASP A 116 30.13 5.11 2.67
CA ASP A 116 30.30 6.55 2.72
C ASP A 116 28.94 7.28 2.80
N THR A 117 28.80 8.12 3.79
CA THR A 117 27.58 8.90 4.03
C THR A 117 27.25 9.88 2.89
N PRO A 118 28.20 10.61 2.31
CA PRO A 118 27.90 11.59 1.25
C PRO A 118 27.23 11.02 0.00
N SER A 119 27.37 9.73 -0.28
CA SER A 119 26.79 9.11 -1.47
C SER A 119 25.25 8.99 -1.42
N TRP A 120 24.64 9.03 -0.25
CA TRP A 120 23.19 8.83 -0.09
C TRP A 120 22.46 9.96 0.64
N THR A 121 23.17 10.87 1.31
CA THR A 121 22.55 12.00 2.04
C THR A 121 22.40 13.23 1.15
N VAL A 122 21.47 14.11 1.52
CA VAL A 122 21.37 15.46 0.97
C VAL A 122 22.11 16.41 1.90
N PRO A 123 23.14 17.14 1.46
CA PRO A 123 23.78 18.17 2.28
C PRO A 123 22.79 19.30 2.54
N VAL A 124 22.67 19.72 3.80
CA VAL A 124 21.91 20.90 4.20
C VAL A 124 22.86 21.85 4.90
N GLU A 125 23.07 23.02 4.30
CA GLU A 125 23.98 24.05 4.78
C GLU A 125 23.20 25.23 5.41
N GLY A 126 23.75 25.83 6.42
CA GLY A 126 23.17 27.02 7.07
C GLY A 126 23.72 27.22 8.48
N GLU A 127 23.57 28.45 9.01
CA GLU A 127 23.99 28.76 10.37
C GLU A 127 23.12 28.00 11.39
N GLY A 128 23.77 27.31 12.33
CA GLY A 128 23.07 26.52 13.37
C GLY A 128 22.46 25.20 12.91
N VAL A 129 22.69 24.77 11.66
CA VAL A 129 22.25 23.46 11.18
C VAL A 129 23.14 22.38 11.78
N TYR A 130 22.51 21.36 12.34
CA TYR A 130 23.19 20.14 12.79
C TYR A 130 22.38 18.88 12.46
N GLU A 131 23.04 17.75 12.48
CA GLU A 131 22.43 16.45 12.14
C GLU A 131 22.14 15.63 13.39
N VAL A 132 20.96 14.98 13.40
CA VAL A 132 20.58 13.98 14.39
C VAL A 132 20.29 12.68 13.67
N ALA A 133 21.09 11.64 13.97
CA ALA A 133 20.95 10.33 13.39
C ALA A 133 20.17 9.39 14.34
N VAL A 134 19.12 8.74 13.84
CA VAL A 134 18.29 7.79 14.60
C VAL A 134 18.21 6.47 13.85
N GLY A 135 18.51 5.37 14.54
CA GLY A 135 18.56 4.03 13.93
C GLY A 135 19.92 3.73 13.29
N PRO A 136 20.08 2.63 12.53
CA PRO A 136 19.01 1.75 12.02
C PRO A 136 18.45 0.73 13.03
N ILE A 137 19.02 0.62 14.23
CA ILE A 137 18.58 -0.30 15.27
C ILE A 137 17.73 0.48 16.28
N HIS A 138 16.51 0.00 16.50
CA HIS A 138 15.53 0.62 17.39
C HIS A 138 15.14 -0.30 18.56
N ALA A 139 16.11 -1.03 19.13
CA ALA A 139 15.93 -1.94 20.28
C ALA A 139 14.80 -2.97 20.10
N GLY A 140 14.49 -3.37 18.87
CA GLY A 140 13.41 -4.32 18.57
C GLY A 140 11.98 -3.74 18.62
N VAL A 141 11.84 -2.43 18.87
CA VAL A 141 10.52 -1.77 18.93
C VAL A 141 9.91 -1.59 17.55
N ILE A 142 10.73 -1.18 16.58
CA ILE A 142 10.37 -1.09 15.16
C ILE A 142 11.42 -1.77 14.29
N GLU A 143 11.07 -2.04 13.04
CA GLU A 143 12.00 -2.62 12.07
C GLU A 143 13.14 -1.65 11.70
N SER A 144 14.18 -2.16 11.05
CA SER A 144 15.39 -1.38 10.76
C SER A 144 15.15 -0.30 9.72
N GLY A 145 15.43 0.92 10.10
CA GLY A 145 15.42 2.11 9.25
C GLY A 145 16.27 3.20 9.87
N HIS A 146 17.00 3.93 9.06
CA HIS A 146 17.83 5.03 9.52
C HIS A 146 17.21 6.36 9.10
N PHE A 147 17.08 7.25 10.06
CA PHE A 147 16.56 8.59 9.89
C PHE A 147 17.65 9.59 10.22
N ARG A 148 18.05 10.39 9.25
CA ARG A 148 19.00 11.47 9.44
C ARG A 148 18.24 12.78 9.35
N PHE A 149 18.07 13.43 10.49
CA PHE A 149 17.40 14.71 10.60
C PHE A 149 18.42 15.83 10.48
N HIS A 150 18.16 16.80 9.62
CA HIS A 150 18.84 18.10 9.58
C HIS A 150 17.96 19.11 10.32
N VAL A 151 18.47 19.68 11.40
CA VAL A 151 17.68 20.51 12.31
C VAL A 151 18.35 21.84 12.61
N VAL A 152 17.53 22.86 12.92
CA VAL A 152 17.96 24.12 13.53
C VAL A 152 17.18 24.27 14.84
N GLY A 153 17.88 24.31 15.96
CA GLY A 153 17.24 24.13 17.27
C GLY A 153 16.53 22.77 17.31
N GLU A 154 15.23 22.77 17.53
CA GLU A 154 14.41 21.54 17.51
C GLU A 154 13.62 21.36 16.20
N ARG A 155 13.67 22.34 15.29
CA ARG A 155 12.88 22.32 14.04
C ARG A 155 13.59 21.51 12.97
N ILE A 156 12.88 20.54 12.41
CA ILE A 156 13.35 19.69 11.32
C ILE A 156 13.28 20.50 10.02
N LEU A 157 14.40 20.60 9.32
CA LEU A 157 14.49 21.16 7.98
C LEU A 157 14.27 20.08 6.91
N LEU A 158 14.93 18.92 7.12
CA LEU A 158 14.90 17.79 6.21
C LEU A 158 15.08 16.50 7.01
N VAL A 159 14.49 15.42 6.54
CA VAL A 159 14.84 14.06 6.96
C VAL A 159 15.26 13.22 5.75
N ASP A 160 16.48 12.70 5.79
CA ASP A 160 16.93 11.67 4.87
C ASP A 160 16.58 10.30 5.41
N LEU A 161 15.87 9.53 4.59
CA LEU A 161 15.41 8.19 4.92
C LEU A 161 16.34 7.15 4.28
N ARG A 162 16.83 6.20 5.06
CA ARG A 162 17.52 5.03 4.57
C ARG A 162 16.85 3.78 5.11
N LEU A 163 16.18 3.07 4.21
CA LEU A 163 15.47 1.82 4.46
C LEU A 163 16.21 0.65 3.81
N PHE A 164 15.53 -0.45 3.49
CA PHE A 164 16.08 -1.62 2.80
C PHE A 164 17.19 -2.37 3.57
N TYR A 165 17.30 -2.18 4.89
CA TYR A 165 18.29 -2.91 5.72
C TYR A 165 18.04 -4.41 5.76
N LYS A 166 16.79 -4.83 5.54
CA LYS A 166 16.40 -6.25 5.49
C LYS A 166 15.89 -6.63 4.11
N HIS A 167 16.47 -6.03 3.05
CA HIS A 167 16.10 -6.39 1.68
C HIS A 167 16.40 -7.87 1.42
N ARG A 168 15.36 -8.62 1.09
CA ARG A 168 15.40 -10.08 0.91
C ARG A 168 15.41 -10.48 -0.56
N GLY A 169 15.14 -9.55 -1.46
CA GLY A 169 15.04 -9.80 -2.89
C GLY A 169 13.89 -10.72 -3.26
N LEU A 170 12.74 -10.63 -2.58
CA LEU A 170 11.59 -11.54 -2.79
C LEU A 170 11.07 -11.53 -4.22
N GLU A 171 11.09 -10.37 -4.87
CA GLU A 171 10.69 -10.25 -6.28
C GLU A 171 11.62 -11.09 -7.17
N ARG A 172 12.92 -11.02 -6.93
CA ARG A 172 13.93 -11.81 -7.65
C ARG A 172 13.84 -13.29 -7.32
N ALA A 173 13.60 -13.63 -6.06
CA ALA A 173 13.46 -15.00 -5.60
C ALA A 173 12.21 -15.71 -6.19
N ALA A 174 11.19 -14.94 -6.53
CA ALA A 174 10.00 -15.48 -7.20
C ALA A 174 10.24 -15.83 -8.68
N GLU A 175 11.25 -15.25 -9.33
CA GLU A 175 11.55 -15.50 -10.73
C GLU A 175 11.94 -16.98 -10.96
N GLY A 176 11.33 -17.62 -11.93
CA GLY A 176 11.51 -19.04 -12.24
C GLY A 176 10.59 -20.00 -11.47
N SER A 177 9.90 -19.55 -10.42
CA SER A 177 8.87 -20.36 -9.75
C SER A 177 7.62 -20.51 -10.64
N GLU A 178 6.81 -21.56 -10.38
CA GLU A 178 5.48 -21.66 -10.99
C GLU A 178 4.63 -20.45 -10.60
N LEU A 179 3.70 -20.03 -11.47
CA LEU A 179 2.81 -18.87 -11.19
C LEU A 179 1.99 -19.05 -9.91
N THR A 180 1.61 -20.29 -9.57
CA THR A 180 0.90 -20.60 -8.32
C THR A 180 1.80 -20.44 -7.10
N ASP A 181 3.06 -20.86 -7.19
CA ASP A 181 4.01 -20.88 -6.06
C ASP A 181 4.57 -19.49 -5.76
N GLY A 182 4.63 -18.63 -6.78
CA GLY A 182 5.05 -17.23 -6.65
C GLY A 182 4.22 -16.43 -5.66
N LEU A 183 2.98 -16.85 -5.35
CA LEU A 183 2.12 -16.24 -4.35
C LEU A 183 2.77 -16.21 -2.96
N ALA A 184 3.53 -17.23 -2.60
CA ALA A 184 4.19 -17.31 -1.31
C ALA A 184 5.18 -16.15 -1.08
N PHE A 185 5.89 -15.70 -2.13
CA PHE A 185 6.80 -14.56 -2.05
C PHE A 185 6.06 -13.24 -1.85
N ALA A 186 4.95 -13.03 -2.56
CA ALA A 186 4.12 -11.83 -2.37
C ALA A 186 3.51 -11.80 -0.96
N GLN A 187 2.96 -12.91 -0.49
CA GLN A 187 2.35 -13.04 0.84
C GLN A 187 3.35 -12.74 1.96
N ARG A 188 4.59 -13.26 1.83
CA ARG A 188 5.63 -13.14 2.85
C ARG A 188 6.39 -11.81 2.81
N ALA A 189 6.02 -10.90 1.92
CA ALA A 189 6.58 -9.55 1.92
C ALA A 189 6.31 -8.83 3.24
N CYS A 190 5.10 -8.99 3.80
CA CYS A 190 4.72 -8.33 5.07
C CYS A 190 3.56 -9.07 5.75
N GLY A 191 3.64 -9.29 7.07
CA GLY A 191 2.55 -9.86 7.85
C GLY A 191 1.31 -8.98 7.94
N ALA A 192 1.49 -7.66 7.99
CA ALA A 192 0.37 -6.71 8.11
C ALA A 192 -0.39 -6.46 6.78
N CYS A 193 0.15 -6.87 5.63
CA CYS A 193 -0.46 -6.70 4.30
C CYS A 193 -0.48 -8.04 3.53
N ALA A 194 -0.53 -9.16 4.23
CA ALA A 194 -0.40 -10.49 3.64
C ALA A 194 -1.57 -10.83 2.71
N ALA A 195 -2.81 -10.53 3.14
CA ALA A 195 -3.99 -10.76 2.32
C ALA A 195 -4.01 -9.83 1.10
N ALA A 196 -3.72 -8.53 1.27
CA ALA A 196 -3.70 -7.59 0.16
C ALA A 196 -2.63 -7.95 -0.90
N ASN A 197 -1.42 -8.31 -0.47
CA ASN A 197 -0.35 -8.75 -1.37
C ASN A 197 -0.71 -10.04 -2.09
N SER A 198 -1.31 -11.01 -1.38
CA SER A 198 -1.74 -12.28 -1.96
C SER A 198 -2.87 -12.11 -2.97
N VAL A 199 -3.88 -11.28 -2.65
CA VAL A 199 -4.98 -10.99 -3.57
C VAL A 199 -4.48 -10.25 -4.81
N ALA A 200 -3.59 -9.26 -4.65
CA ALA A 200 -3.00 -8.54 -5.78
C ALA A 200 -2.22 -9.50 -6.70
N TYR A 201 -1.43 -10.39 -6.12
CA TYR A 201 -0.69 -11.41 -6.89
C TYR A 201 -1.64 -12.39 -7.60
N ALA A 202 -2.64 -12.92 -6.89
CA ALA A 202 -3.59 -13.87 -7.45
C ALA A 202 -4.36 -13.27 -8.63
N LEU A 203 -4.88 -12.05 -8.50
CA LEU A 203 -5.59 -11.34 -9.58
C LEU A 203 -4.68 -11.08 -10.79
N ALA A 204 -3.41 -10.72 -10.58
CA ALA A 204 -2.44 -10.54 -11.65
C ALA A 204 -2.18 -11.86 -12.40
N CYS A 205 -1.96 -12.96 -11.68
CA CYS A 205 -1.78 -14.29 -12.29
C CYS A 205 -3.03 -14.78 -13.01
N GLU A 206 -4.21 -14.58 -12.46
CA GLU A 206 -5.48 -14.94 -13.07
C GLU A 206 -5.70 -14.23 -14.41
N SER A 207 -5.32 -12.94 -14.48
CA SER A 207 -5.34 -12.20 -15.74
C SER A 207 -4.42 -12.82 -16.80
N VAL A 208 -3.22 -13.28 -16.40
CA VAL A 208 -2.27 -13.97 -17.28
C VAL A 208 -2.82 -15.32 -17.73
N LEU A 209 -3.40 -16.08 -16.80
CA LEU A 209 -3.91 -17.44 -17.04
C LEU A 209 -5.29 -17.46 -17.73
N GLY A 210 -5.93 -16.32 -17.92
CA GLY A 210 -7.28 -16.23 -18.45
C GLY A 210 -8.33 -16.84 -17.53
N LEU A 211 -8.10 -16.77 -16.21
CA LEU A 211 -9.05 -17.22 -15.20
C LEU A 211 -10.01 -16.08 -14.84
N THR A 212 -11.24 -16.43 -14.53
CA THR A 212 -12.27 -15.48 -14.06
C THR A 212 -12.76 -15.92 -12.69
N PRO A 213 -12.46 -15.15 -11.63
CA PRO A 213 -12.97 -15.43 -10.28
C PRO A 213 -14.50 -15.47 -10.25
N SER A 214 -15.08 -16.50 -9.59
CA SER A 214 -16.50 -16.56 -9.32
C SER A 214 -16.95 -15.40 -8.42
N ARG A 215 -18.25 -15.18 -8.30
CA ARG A 215 -18.79 -14.18 -7.35
C ARG A 215 -18.37 -14.50 -5.92
N GLU A 216 -18.45 -15.75 -5.56
CA GLU A 216 -18.16 -16.31 -4.24
C GLU A 216 -16.67 -16.15 -3.91
N LEU A 217 -15.77 -16.46 -4.86
CA LEU A 217 -14.32 -16.26 -4.69
C LEU A 217 -13.99 -14.77 -4.47
N ARG A 218 -14.62 -13.86 -5.22
CA ARG A 218 -14.43 -12.42 -5.03
C ARG A 218 -14.91 -11.98 -3.64
N ARG A 219 -16.03 -12.53 -3.18
CA ARG A 219 -16.60 -12.27 -1.87
C ARG A 219 -15.69 -12.77 -0.75
N ALA A 220 -15.18 -13.99 -0.85
CA ALA A 220 -14.22 -14.58 0.09
C ALA A 220 -12.94 -13.73 0.21
N ARG A 221 -12.38 -13.28 -0.92
CA ARG A 221 -11.19 -12.42 -0.93
C ARG A 221 -11.47 -11.03 -0.35
N THR A 222 -12.63 -10.46 -0.61
CA THR A 222 -13.03 -9.18 0.00
C THR A 222 -13.17 -9.31 1.51
N LEU A 223 -13.75 -10.41 2.00
CA LEU A 223 -13.83 -10.70 3.43
C LEU A 223 -12.42 -10.75 4.06
N LEU A 224 -11.48 -11.46 3.45
CA LEU A 224 -10.09 -11.54 3.94
C LEU A 224 -9.39 -10.17 3.95
N LEU A 225 -9.63 -9.32 2.94
CA LEU A 225 -9.09 -7.96 2.89
C LEU A 225 -9.66 -7.06 3.99
N GLU A 226 -10.95 -7.15 4.26
CA GLU A 226 -11.58 -6.33 5.30
C GLU A 226 -11.24 -6.86 6.71
N LEU A 227 -11.04 -8.16 6.90
CA LEU A 227 -10.47 -8.73 8.13
C LEU A 227 -9.02 -8.23 8.36
N GLU A 228 -8.20 -8.14 7.29
CA GLU A 228 -6.86 -7.54 7.36
C GLU A 228 -6.94 -6.07 7.74
N ARG A 229 -7.85 -5.31 7.13
CA ARG A 229 -8.07 -3.89 7.44
C ARG A 229 -8.50 -3.67 8.88
N LEU A 230 -9.39 -4.51 9.39
CA LEU A 230 -9.89 -4.43 10.76
C LEU A 230 -8.75 -4.41 11.78
N TYR A 231 -7.91 -5.44 11.81
CA TYR A 231 -6.85 -5.49 12.83
C TYR A 231 -5.76 -4.44 12.61
N ASN A 232 -5.51 -4.03 11.36
CA ASN A 232 -4.55 -2.97 11.05
C ASN A 232 -5.05 -1.61 11.56
N HIS A 233 -6.29 -1.22 11.29
CA HIS A 233 -6.81 0.06 11.76
C HIS A 233 -6.92 0.12 13.29
N LEU A 234 -7.29 -0.98 13.95
CA LEU A 234 -7.23 -1.10 15.41
C LEU A 234 -5.80 -0.88 15.93
N ASN A 235 -4.80 -1.51 15.28
CA ASN A 235 -3.38 -1.31 15.60
C ASN A 235 -2.94 0.14 15.41
N ASP A 236 -3.31 0.74 14.29
CA ASP A 236 -2.84 2.07 13.89
C ASP A 236 -3.40 3.16 14.83
N ILE A 237 -4.66 3.02 15.25
CA ILE A 237 -5.26 3.89 16.27
C ILE A 237 -4.53 3.73 17.62
N ALA A 238 -4.23 2.49 18.02
CA ALA A 238 -3.45 2.22 19.23
C ALA A 238 -2.06 2.87 19.16
N ALA A 239 -1.38 2.76 18.00
CA ALA A 239 -0.06 3.32 17.79
C ALA A 239 -0.03 4.84 17.89
N VAL A 240 -1.03 5.54 17.34
CA VAL A 240 -1.17 7.02 17.49
C VAL A 240 -1.40 7.38 18.94
N CYS A 241 -2.27 6.65 19.67
CA CYS A 241 -2.46 6.86 21.11
C CYS A 241 -1.17 6.72 21.91
N ALA A 242 -0.35 5.72 21.59
CA ALA A 242 0.98 5.55 22.17
C ALA A 242 1.90 6.74 21.83
N GLY A 243 1.81 7.28 20.61
CA GLY A 243 2.59 8.43 20.15
C GLY A 243 2.32 9.72 20.92
N VAL A 244 1.10 9.91 21.41
CA VAL A 244 0.72 11.07 22.26
C VAL A 244 0.78 10.78 23.75
N GLY A 245 1.20 9.57 24.15
CA GLY A 245 1.24 9.16 25.56
C GLY A 245 -0.14 8.83 26.18
N PHE A 246 -1.18 8.62 25.37
CA PHE A 246 -2.51 8.25 25.84
C PHE A 246 -2.61 6.73 26.06
N ALA A 247 -2.09 6.27 27.19
CA ALA A 247 -1.96 4.84 27.52
C ALA A 247 -3.31 4.10 27.53
N ALA A 248 -4.38 4.72 28.05
CA ALA A 248 -5.71 4.09 28.09
C ALA A 248 -6.22 3.74 26.67
N GLY A 249 -6.16 4.68 25.72
CA GLY A 249 -6.53 4.45 24.33
C GLY A 249 -5.64 3.41 23.65
N ASN A 250 -4.32 3.48 23.89
CA ASN A 250 -3.39 2.47 23.35
C ASN A 250 -3.74 1.06 23.84
N MET A 251 -3.93 0.85 25.13
CA MET A 251 -4.25 -0.46 25.70
C MET A 251 -5.60 -0.98 25.22
N ALA A 252 -6.63 -0.12 25.16
CA ALA A 252 -7.95 -0.49 24.69
C ALA A 252 -7.89 -0.99 23.24
N PHE A 253 -7.33 -0.23 22.31
CA PHE A 253 -7.23 -0.61 20.90
C PHE A 253 -6.27 -1.78 20.66
N ALA A 254 -5.20 -1.93 21.45
CA ALA A 254 -4.33 -3.10 21.38
C ALA A 254 -5.04 -4.39 21.78
N ALA A 255 -5.92 -4.34 22.80
CA ALA A 255 -6.76 -5.49 23.19
C ALA A 255 -7.77 -5.84 22.09
N LEU A 256 -8.41 -4.85 21.46
CA LEU A 256 -9.32 -5.05 20.33
C LEU A 256 -8.61 -5.64 19.11
N LYS A 257 -7.42 -5.16 18.80
CA LYS A 257 -6.58 -5.76 17.75
C LYS A 257 -6.32 -7.25 18.03
N GLU A 258 -5.97 -7.60 19.25
CA GLU A 258 -5.72 -9.00 19.61
C GLU A 258 -6.97 -9.87 19.42
N ARG A 259 -8.16 -9.38 19.78
CA ARG A 259 -9.43 -10.09 19.53
C ARG A 259 -9.68 -10.26 18.04
N ALA A 260 -9.47 -9.21 17.22
CA ALA A 260 -9.60 -9.29 15.76
C ALA A 260 -8.62 -10.33 15.16
N MET A 261 -7.39 -10.41 15.66
CA MET A 261 -6.41 -11.40 15.19
C MET A 261 -6.78 -12.85 15.59
N ARG A 262 -7.37 -13.04 16.75
CA ARG A 262 -7.93 -14.35 17.17
C ARG A 262 -9.15 -14.73 16.33
N LEU A 263 -9.99 -13.77 15.98
CA LEU A 263 -11.07 -13.99 15.04
C LEU A 263 -10.53 -14.46 13.68
N ASN A 264 -9.49 -13.80 13.13
CA ASN A 264 -8.84 -14.23 11.91
C ASN A 264 -8.34 -15.68 11.99
N GLU A 265 -7.69 -16.07 13.09
CA GLU A 265 -7.22 -17.43 13.30
C GLU A 265 -8.38 -18.43 13.32
N SER A 266 -9.50 -18.09 13.97
CA SER A 266 -10.68 -18.97 14.03
C SER A 266 -11.38 -19.14 12.68
N LEU A 267 -11.31 -18.13 11.79
CA LEU A 267 -11.96 -18.14 10.48
C LEU A 267 -11.06 -18.72 9.38
N ALA A 268 -9.78 -18.37 9.40
CA ALA A 268 -8.85 -18.64 8.32
C ALA A 268 -7.64 -19.51 8.72
N GLY A 269 -7.58 -19.97 9.96
CA GLY A 269 -6.51 -20.83 10.47
C GLY A 269 -5.19 -20.10 10.73
N HIS A 270 -5.13 -18.78 10.56
CA HIS A 270 -3.92 -17.99 10.78
C HIS A 270 -4.23 -16.53 11.14
N ARG A 271 -3.57 -16.01 12.17
CA ARG A 271 -3.76 -14.63 12.70
C ARG A 271 -3.55 -13.54 11.65
N PHE A 272 -2.63 -13.73 10.72
CA PHE A 272 -2.32 -12.84 9.59
C PHE A 272 -2.90 -13.33 8.26
N LEU A 273 -3.85 -14.26 8.29
CA LEU A 273 -4.54 -14.79 7.11
C LEU A 273 -3.61 -15.47 6.08
N PHE A 274 -2.43 -15.97 6.51
CA PHE A 274 -1.53 -16.72 5.65
C PHE A 274 -2.16 -18.02 5.18
N GLY A 275 -1.96 -18.35 3.90
CA GLY A 275 -2.44 -19.60 3.31
C GLY A 275 -3.92 -19.61 2.96
N SER A 276 -4.68 -18.51 3.20
CA SER A 276 -6.12 -18.44 2.90
C SER A 276 -6.43 -18.12 1.44
N ILE A 277 -5.45 -17.61 0.68
CA ILE A 277 -5.59 -17.16 -0.70
C ILE A 277 -4.69 -18.01 -1.58
N GLU A 278 -5.23 -18.45 -2.72
CA GLU A 278 -4.52 -19.15 -3.78
C GLU A 278 -4.80 -18.49 -5.14
N VAL A 279 -3.97 -18.74 -6.13
CA VAL A 279 -4.26 -18.36 -7.51
C VAL A 279 -5.44 -19.19 -8.01
N GLY A 280 -6.51 -18.54 -8.39
CA GLY A 280 -7.74 -19.20 -8.85
C GLY A 280 -8.63 -19.77 -7.75
N ALA A 281 -8.26 -19.65 -6.45
CA ALA A 281 -9.03 -20.23 -5.36
C ALA A 281 -8.93 -19.45 -4.03
N SER A 282 -9.71 -19.87 -3.05
CA SER A 282 -9.60 -19.51 -1.64
C SER A 282 -9.80 -20.76 -0.78
N ARG A 283 -9.07 -20.84 0.32
CA ARG A 283 -9.26 -21.91 1.33
C ARG A 283 -10.27 -21.54 2.41
N LEU A 284 -10.88 -20.38 2.29
CA LEU A 284 -11.88 -19.95 3.25
C LEU A 284 -13.17 -20.77 3.06
N ASP A 285 -13.56 -21.49 4.11
CA ASP A 285 -14.81 -22.27 4.16
C ASP A 285 -15.49 -21.97 5.52
N LEU A 286 -16.60 -21.23 5.47
CA LEU A 286 -17.29 -20.74 6.64
C LEU A 286 -18.75 -21.22 6.61
N PRO A 287 -19.06 -22.37 7.25
CA PRO A 287 -20.43 -22.82 7.41
C PRO A 287 -21.21 -21.91 8.38
N SER A 288 -22.54 -21.95 8.30
CA SER A 288 -23.43 -21.06 9.08
C SER A 288 -23.07 -20.94 10.56
N PRO A 289 -22.74 -22.00 11.33
CA PRO A 289 -22.38 -21.85 12.74
C PRO A 289 -21.08 -21.06 12.97
N ALA A 290 -20.13 -21.09 12.03
CA ALA A 290 -18.90 -20.28 12.10
C ALA A 290 -19.20 -18.82 11.78
N VAL A 291 -20.04 -18.58 10.79
CA VAL A 291 -20.53 -17.24 10.41
C VAL A 291 -21.27 -16.59 11.60
N ASP A 292 -22.20 -17.30 12.25
CA ASP A 292 -22.97 -16.74 13.38
C ASP A 292 -22.07 -16.34 14.55
N ARG A 293 -21.08 -17.17 14.89
CA ARG A 293 -20.08 -16.83 15.93
C ARG A 293 -19.26 -15.61 15.55
N ALA A 294 -18.79 -15.54 14.29
CA ALA A 294 -17.99 -14.41 13.81
C ALA A 294 -18.79 -13.10 13.86
N ARG A 295 -20.06 -13.13 13.47
CA ARG A 295 -20.94 -11.95 13.54
C ARG A 295 -21.16 -11.48 14.98
N GLY A 296 -21.33 -12.40 15.92
CA GLY A 296 -21.41 -12.07 17.35
C GLY A 296 -20.16 -11.37 17.86
N GLU A 297 -18.97 -11.91 17.56
CA GLU A 297 -17.68 -11.32 17.97
C GLU A 297 -17.45 -9.95 17.30
N LEU A 298 -17.80 -9.81 16.04
CA LEU A 298 -17.68 -8.52 15.32
C LEU A 298 -18.61 -7.45 15.88
N HIS A 299 -19.82 -7.83 16.29
CA HIS A 299 -20.74 -6.91 16.94
C HIS A 299 -20.17 -6.35 18.26
N GLU A 300 -19.66 -7.22 19.12
CA GLU A 300 -19.01 -6.81 20.36
C GLU A 300 -17.76 -5.96 20.12
N LEU A 301 -16.90 -6.34 19.16
CA LEU A 301 -15.72 -5.58 18.77
C LEU A 301 -16.10 -4.16 18.29
N ARG A 302 -17.18 -4.04 17.50
CA ARG A 302 -17.69 -2.75 17.01
C ARG A 302 -18.12 -1.83 18.14
N GLU A 303 -18.88 -2.36 19.10
CA GLU A 303 -19.36 -1.58 20.26
C GLU A 303 -18.21 -1.12 21.14
N ASP A 304 -17.26 -2.03 21.43
CA ASP A 304 -16.07 -1.71 22.23
C ASP A 304 -15.18 -0.68 21.55
N ALA A 305 -14.94 -0.82 20.24
CA ALA A 305 -14.17 0.14 19.46
C ALA A 305 -14.84 1.52 19.43
N ALA A 306 -16.16 1.58 19.29
CA ALA A 306 -16.92 2.83 19.31
C ALA A 306 -16.85 3.53 20.68
N ARG A 307 -16.85 2.76 21.81
CA ARG A 307 -16.65 3.33 23.15
C ARG A 307 -15.25 3.90 23.30
N ALA A 308 -14.22 3.12 22.97
CA ALA A 308 -12.83 3.55 23.09
C ALA A 308 -12.52 4.75 22.16
N TRP A 309 -13.11 4.79 20.98
CA TRP A 309 -12.96 5.93 20.06
C TRP A 309 -13.53 7.22 20.64
N ARG A 310 -14.68 7.19 21.31
CA ARG A 310 -15.25 8.39 21.95
C ARG A 310 -14.32 8.98 23.00
N GLU A 311 -13.61 8.15 23.77
CA GLU A 311 -12.63 8.63 24.75
C GLU A 311 -11.47 9.40 24.10
N ILE A 312 -10.98 8.92 22.95
CA ILE A 312 -9.93 9.58 22.17
C ILE A 312 -10.45 10.89 21.58
N ARG A 313 -11.62 10.83 20.89
CA ARG A 313 -12.18 11.95 20.14
C ARG A 313 -12.52 13.14 21.05
N PHE A 314 -13.04 12.90 22.25
CA PHE A 314 -13.45 13.95 23.19
C PHE A 314 -12.36 14.32 24.21
N SER A 315 -11.17 13.77 24.11
CA SER A 315 -10.03 14.18 24.93
C SER A 315 -9.36 15.43 24.36
N ALA A 316 -9.63 16.59 24.95
CA ALA A 316 -9.05 17.85 24.49
C ALA A 316 -7.51 17.83 24.50
N SER A 317 -6.89 17.17 25.50
CA SER A 317 -5.44 17.04 25.57
C SER A 317 -4.85 16.17 24.47
N VAL A 318 -5.55 15.12 24.04
CA VAL A 318 -5.16 14.30 22.90
C VAL A 318 -5.28 15.11 21.61
N GLN A 319 -6.45 15.74 21.36
CA GLN A 319 -6.68 16.51 20.14
C GLN A 319 -5.66 17.63 19.97
N ALA A 320 -5.34 18.38 21.03
CA ALA A 320 -4.35 19.44 20.99
C ALA A 320 -2.92 18.96 20.62
N ARG A 321 -2.63 17.67 20.76
CA ARG A 321 -1.35 17.06 20.37
C ARG A 321 -1.35 16.54 18.93
N LEU A 322 -2.52 16.39 18.31
CA LEU A 322 -2.68 15.85 16.96
C LEU A 322 -2.82 16.94 15.90
N ASP A 323 -3.51 18.04 16.25
CA ASP A 323 -3.86 19.12 15.34
C ASP A 323 -2.62 19.84 14.80
N GLY A 324 -2.54 20.01 13.48
CA GLY A 324 -1.49 20.74 12.80
C GLY A 324 -0.12 20.07 12.81
N VAL A 325 0.00 18.85 13.32
CA VAL A 325 1.27 18.11 13.36
C VAL A 325 1.42 17.24 12.11
N GLY A 326 2.57 17.33 11.44
CA GLY A 326 2.89 16.50 10.28
C GLY A 326 1.94 16.71 9.10
N VAL A 327 1.68 17.95 8.76
CA VAL A 327 0.75 18.32 7.65
C VAL A 327 1.32 17.89 6.32
N LEU A 328 0.50 17.20 5.53
CA LEU A 328 0.73 16.90 4.12
C LEU A 328 -0.38 17.57 3.32
N ASP A 329 -0.06 18.66 2.63
CA ASP A 329 -1.03 19.39 1.81
C ASP A 329 -1.49 18.57 0.59
N PRO A 330 -2.67 18.86 0.00
CA PRO A 330 -3.23 18.10 -1.11
C PRO A 330 -2.31 18.05 -2.34
N ASP A 331 -1.62 19.14 -2.67
CA ASP A 331 -0.76 19.22 -3.85
C ASP A 331 0.50 18.37 -3.66
N ALA A 332 1.11 18.43 -2.48
CA ALA A 332 2.24 17.57 -2.14
C ALA A 332 1.81 16.10 -2.10
N ALA A 333 0.66 15.78 -1.52
CA ALA A 333 0.12 14.43 -1.51
C ALA A 333 -0.07 13.87 -2.92
N ALA A 334 -0.64 14.66 -3.83
CA ALA A 334 -0.86 14.27 -5.22
C ALA A 334 0.47 14.10 -5.98
N ARG A 335 1.39 15.05 -5.88
CA ARG A 335 2.69 15.02 -6.57
C ARG A 335 3.57 13.86 -6.10
N LEU A 336 3.56 13.56 -4.79
CA LEU A 336 4.34 12.47 -4.21
C LEU A 336 3.66 11.10 -4.39
N GLY A 337 2.47 11.07 -4.99
CA GLY A 337 1.74 9.84 -5.24
C GLY A 337 1.25 9.14 -3.97
N ALA A 338 0.85 9.92 -2.95
CA ALA A 338 0.29 9.40 -1.72
C ALA A 338 -0.96 8.56 -1.98
N VAL A 339 -1.14 7.49 -1.23
CA VAL A 339 -2.25 6.55 -1.37
C VAL A 339 -2.88 6.22 0.00
N GLY A 340 -4.08 5.67 -0.02
CA GLY A 340 -4.75 5.17 1.17
C GLY A 340 -5.16 6.25 2.18
N PRO A 341 -5.15 5.92 3.49
CA PRO A 341 -5.51 6.87 4.54
C PRO A 341 -4.72 8.17 4.50
N VAL A 342 -3.45 8.13 4.06
CA VAL A 342 -2.60 9.32 3.90
C VAL A 342 -3.17 10.27 2.85
N ALA A 343 -3.51 9.76 1.66
CA ALA A 343 -4.10 10.54 0.58
C ALA A 343 -5.46 11.11 0.98
N ARG A 344 -6.31 10.28 1.59
CA ARG A 344 -7.66 10.67 2.01
C ARG A 344 -7.65 11.73 3.11
N ALA A 345 -6.71 11.65 4.05
CA ALA A 345 -6.50 12.67 5.08
C ALA A 345 -6.09 14.03 4.49
N SER A 346 -5.43 14.03 3.34
CA SER A 346 -5.08 15.23 2.57
C SER A 346 -6.18 15.66 1.58
N GLY A 347 -7.40 15.11 1.67
CA GLY A 347 -8.53 15.49 0.80
C GLY A 347 -8.57 14.82 -0.57
N LEU A 348 -7.64 13.91 -0.87
CA LEU A 348 -7.69 13.16 -2.12
C LEU A 348 -8.66 11.97 -1.97
N GLY A 349 -9.73 11.97 -2.74
CA GLY A 349 -10.74 10.90 -2.74
C GLY A 349 -10.27 9.60 -3.42
N LEU A 350 -9.02 9.22 -3.21
CA LEU A 350 -8.40 8.05 -3.84
C LEU A 350 -8.63 6.80 -2.98
N ASP A 351 -9.40 5.85 -3.54
CA ASP A 351 -9.59 4.54 -2.95
C ASP A 351 -9.74 3.50 -4.06
N THR A 352 -8.86 2.52 -4.08
CA THR A 352 -8.85 1.50 -5.12
C THR A 352 -10.09 0.60 -5.05
N ARG A 353 -10.74 0.49 -3.90
CA ARG A 353 -12.00 -0.25 -3.73
C ARG A 353 -13.13 0.37 -4.56
N ALA A 354 -13.16 1.70 -4.66
CA ALA A 354 -14.13 2.43 -5.50
C ALA A 354 -13.67 2.53 -6.95
N ALA A 355 -12.36 2.74 -7.17
CA ALA A 355 -11.80 3.04 -8.48
C ALA A 355 -11.51 1.78 -9.32
N SER A 356 -11.24 0.64 -8.70
CA SER A 356 -10.90 -0.61 -9.38
C SER A 356 -11.51 -1.83 -8.66
N PRO A 357 -12.84 -1.98 -8.70
CA PRO A 357 -13.55 -2.92 -7.84
C PRO A 357 -13.48 -4.37 -8.33
N GLY A 358 -12.35 -4.88 -8.78
CA GLY A 358 -12.16 -6.28 -9.24
C GLY A 358 -12.55 -7.35 -8.21
N LEU A 359 -13.03 -6.92 -7.04
CA LEU A 359 -13.49 -7.70 -5.91
C LEU A 359 -15.00 -7.50 -5.68
N TRP A 360 -15.50 -7.81 -4.50
CA TRP A 360 -16.93 -7.70 -4.17
C TRP A 360 -17.22 -6.41 -3.39
N TYR A 361 -16.68 -5.28 -3.79
CA TYR A 361 -17.08 -3.97 -3.29
C TYR A 361 -18.27 -3.49 -4.10
N GLY A 362 -19.40 -3.22 -3.43
CA GLY A 362 -20.63 -2.78 -4.10
C GLY A 362 -20.48 -1.37 -4.71
N SER A 363 -21.37 -1.04 -5.64
CA SER A 363 -21.45 0.30 -6.24
C SER A 363 -21.77 1.42 -5.24
N ALA A 364 -22.23 1.07 -4.03
CA ALA A 364 -22.49 1.99 -2.93
C ALA A 364 -21.24 2.30 -2.09
N PHE A 365 -20.11 1.64 -2.34
CA PHE A 365 -18.88 1.92 -1.60
C PHE A 365 -18.36 3.31 -1.97
N ALA A 366 -18.32 4.20 -0.99
CA ALA A 366 -17.72 5.53 -1.13
C ALA A 366 -16.38 5.58 -0.35
N ALA A 367 -15.39 6.25 -0.92
CA ALA A 367 -14.14 6.48 -0.23
C ALA A 367 -14.35 7.30 1.04
N ALA A 368 -13.75 6.87 2.15
CA ALA A 368 -13.80 7.58 3.42
C ALA A 368 -12.89 8.82 3.36
N VAL A 369 -13.45 9.96 3.02
CA VAL A 369 -12.76 11.26 3.11
C VAL A 369 -13.28 11.99 4.36
N PRO A 370 -12.40 12.38 5.30
CA PRO A 370 -12.85 13.05 6.52
C PRO A 370 -13.42 14.45 6.21
N PRO A 371 -14.33 14.95 7.05
CA PRO A 371 -14.89 16.30 6.90
C PRO A 371 -13.84 17.42 6.93
N SER A 372 -12.77 17.23 7.72
CA SER A 372 -11.61 18.13 7.74
C SER A 372 -10.40 17.40 7.16
N ALA A 373 -10.10 17.65 5.91
CA ALA A 373 -8.94 17.08 5.23
C ALA A 373 -7.68 17.93 5.49
N GLY A 374 -7.33 18.12 6.77
CA GLY A 374 -6.19 18.94 7.19
C GLY A 374 -4.81 18.34 6.86
N GLY A 375 -4.77 17.08 6.41
CA GLY A 375 -3.53 16.39 6.06
C GLY A 375 -2.58 16.12 7.24
N ASP A 376 -3.01 16.37 8.47
CA ASP A 376 -2.24 16.21 9.69
C ASP A 376 -2.45 14.85 10.39
N VAL A 377 -1.87 14.67 11.54
CA VAL A 377 -2.03 13.45 12.36
C VAL A 377 -3.50 13.24 12.74
N ALA A 378 -4.24 14.31 13.09
CA ALA A 378 -5.64 14.23 13.47
C ALA A 378 -6.49 13.71 12.30
N ALA A 379 -6.31 14.27 11.11
CA ALA A 379 -7.02 13.83 9.90
C ALA A 379 -6.69 12.38 9.53
N ARG A 380 -5.41 11.95 9.62
CA ARG A 380 -5.03 10.55 9.36
C ARG A 380 -5.61 9.57 10.37
N LEU A 381 -5.74 9.98 11.63
CA LEU A 381 -6.40 9.19 12.68
C LEU A 381 -7.92 9.09 12.42
N GLU A 382 -8.56 10.20 12.06
CA GLU A 382 -10.01 10.24 11.78
C GLU A 382 -10.38 9.38 10.57
N VAL A 383 -9.58 9.40 9.49
CA VAL A 383 -9.77 8.49 8.34
C VAL A 383 -9.83 7.04 8.79
N ARG A 384 -8.90 6.61 9.64
CA ARG A 384 -8.87 5.21 10.13
C ARG A 384 -10.09 4.86 10.97
N ALA A 385 -10.58 5.79 11.77
CA ALA A 385 -11.79 5.57 12.56
C ALA A 385 -13.04 5.47 11.68
N ILE A 386 -13.14 6.30 10.62
CA ILE A 386 -14.23 6.21 9.64
C ILE A 386 -14.15 4.89 8.88
N GLU A 387 -12.96 4.53 8.36
CA GLU A 387 -12.77 3.28 7.64
C GLU A 387 -13.02 2.06 8.51
N LEU A 388 -12.68 2.11 9.80
CA LEU A 388 -12.99 1.05 10.76
C LEU A 388 -14.51 0.82 10.86
N GLY A 389 -15.30 1.90 10.89
CA GLY A 389 -16.75 1.83 10.85
C GLY A 389 -17.27 1.16 9.58
N VAL A 390 -16.78 1.60 8.42
CA VAL A 390 -17.11 1.01 7.10
C VAL A 390 -16.69 -0.47 7.04
N THR A 391 -15.53 -0.81 7.58
CA THR A 391 -15.05 -2.20 7.63
C THR A 391 -16.00 -3.10 8.42
N PHE A 392 -16.50 -2.66 9.57
CA PHE A 392 -17.48 -3.44 10.32
C PHE A 392 -18.79 -3.65 9.55
N GLU A 393 -19.28 -2.61 8.84
CA GLU A 393 -20.49 -2.72 8.02
C GLU A 393 -20.28 -3.70 6.85
N MET A 394 -19.13 -3.64 6.20
CA MET A 394 -18.78 -4.55 5.12
C MET A 394 -18.62 -5.99 5.59
N LEU A 395 -17.99 -6.22 6.73
CA LEU A 395 -17.85 -7.56 7.32
C LEU A 395 -19.22 -8.17 7.67
N ASP A 396 -20.13 -7.38 8.21
CA ASP A 396 -21.50 -7.86 8.50
C ASP A 396 -22.24 -8.23 7.20
N GLU A 397 -22.13 -7.42 6.14
CA GLU A 397 -22.71 -7.72 4.83
C GLU A 397 -22.10 -8.97 4.18
N LEU A 398 -20.77 -9.09 4.22
CA LEU A 398 -20.03 -10.22 3.66
C LEU A 398 -20.34 -11.54 4.40
N LEU A 399 -20.63 -11.48 5.69
CA LEU A 399 -21.01 -12.61 6.52
C LEU A 399 -22.54 -12.80 6.63
N ALA A 400 -23.35 -12.09 5.84
CA ALA A 400 -24.81 -12.33 5.80
C ALA A 400 -25.18 -13.71 5.22
N GLU A 401 -24.28 -14.32 4.46
CA GLU A 401 -24.43 -15.64 3.86
C GLU A 401 -23.16 -16.47 4.11
N PRO A 402 -23.23 -17.81 4.12
CA PRO A 402 -22.04 -18.66 4.19
C PRO A 402 -21.03 -18.34 3.11
N VAL A 403 -19.75 -18.52 3.42
CA VAL A 403 -18.63 -18.29 2.50
C VAL A 403 -17.95 -19.62 2.25
N GLY A 404 -17.88 -20.04 0.99
CA GLY A 404 -17.27 -21.30 0.58
C GLY A 404 -15.98 -21.11 -0.23
N GLY A 405 -15.24 -22.21 -0.37
CA GLY A 405 -13.99 -22.29 -1.12
C GLY A 405 -14.21 -22.37 -2.62
N ASP A 406 -14.63 -21.30 -3.25
CA ASP A 406 -14.94 -21.28 -4.68
C ASP A 406 -13.70 -21.03 -5.53
N ILE A 407 -13.77 -21.48 -6.77
CA ILE A 407 -12.68 -21.43 -7.74
C ILE A 407 -12.98 -20.49 -8.90
N ALA A 408 -11.92 -20.02 -9.54
CA ALA A 408 -12.01 -19.30 -10.80
C ALA A 408 -12.22 -20.28 -11.96
N SER A 409 -13.00 -19.86 -12.96
CA SER A 409 -13.26 -20.64 -14.16
C SER A 409 -12.32 -20.24 -15.29
N PRO A 410 -11.82 -21.19 -16.11
CA PRO A 410 -11.13 -20.89 -17.37
C PRO A 410 -12.06 -20.19 -18.36
N GLY A 411 -11.47 -19.49 -19.34
CA GLY A 411 -12.24 -18.89 -20.47
C GLY A 411 -12.27 -17.37 -20.48
N GLY A 412 -11.48 -16.71 -19.62
CA GLY A 412 -11.17 -15.30 -19.76
C GLY A 412 -10.09 -15.05 -20.82
N PRO A 413 -9.93 -13.80 -21.30
CA PRO A 413 -8.79 -13.43 -22.13
C PRO A 413 -7.50 -13.54 -21.34
N THR A 414 -6.44 -14.08 -21.96
CA THR A 414 -5.09 -14.11 -21.41
C THR A 414 -4.39 -12.79 -21.68
N ALA A 415 -3.61 -12.31 -20.69
CA ALA A 415 -2.82 -11.09 -20.84
C ALA A 415 -1.31 -11.41 -20.91
N PRO A 416 -0.54 -10.67 -21.72
CA PRO A 416 0.93 -10.84 -21.79
C PRO A 416 1.63 -10.34 -20.52
N VAL A 417 0.96 -9.51 -19.74
CA VAL A 417 1.37 -9.02 -18.42
C VAL A 417 0.13 -8.91 -17.53
N GLY A 418 0.20 -9.51 -16.36
CA GLY A 418 -0.83 -9.35 -15.33
C GLY A 418 -0.54 -8.14 -14.46
N VAL A 419 -1.53 -7.26 -14.31
CA VAL A 419 -1.45 -6.13 -13.38
C VAL A 419 -2.69 -6.12 -12.51
N ALA A 420 -2.49 -5.99 -11.21
CA ALA A 420 -3.59 -5.84 -10.28
C ALA A 420 -3.30 -4.72 -9.28
N ARG A 421 -4.35 -3.94 -8.95
CA ARG A 421 -4.33 -2.90 -7.93
C ARG A 421 -5.34 -3.25 -6.86
N VAL A 422 -4.90 -3.28 -5.60
CA VAL A 422 -5.72 -3.66 -4.44
C VAL A 422 -5.50 -2.65 -3.32
N GLU A 423 -6.57 -2.24 -2.67
CA GLU A 423 -6.48 -1.35 -1.51
C GLU A 423 -6.11 -2.14 -0.26
N SER A 424 -4.84 -2.09 0.14
CA SER A 424 -4.39 -2.59 1.44
C SER A 424 -4.81 -1.62 2.56
N PRO A 425 -4.67 -2.00 3.84
CA PRO A 425 -4.96 -1.08 4.96
C PRO A 425 -4.19 0.25 4.90
N ARG A 426 -3.05 0.28 4.22
CA ARG A 426 -2.19 1.46 4.05
C ARG A 426 -2.37 2.17 2.72
N GLY A 427 -3.20 1.62 1.83
CA GLY A 427 -3.51 2.19 0.52
C GLY A 427 -3.25 1.24 -0.64
N GLU A 428 -3.22 1.78 -1.85
CA GLU A 428 -3.06 0.99 -3.08
C GLU A 428 -1.74 0.21 -3.11
N THR A 429 -1.85 -1.09 -3.23
CA THR A 429 -0.77 -2.01 -3.59
C THR A 429 -0.92 -2.40 -5.06
N VAL A 430 0.15 -2.29 -5.83
CA VAL A 430 0.21 -2.66 -7.24
C VAL A 430 1.09 -3.90 -7.38
N CYS A 431 0.54 -4.95 -7.99
CA CYS A 431 1.28 -6.16 -8.33
C CYS A 431 1.33 -6.33 -9.84
N VAL A 432 2.52 -6.59 -10.37
CA VAL A 432 2.75 -6.91 -11.77
C VAL A 432 3.40 -8.28 -11.88
N VAL A 433 2.87 -9.13 -12.73
CA VAL A 433 3.43 -10.44 -13.05
C VAL A 433 3.65 -10.53 -14.56
N GLU A 434 4.90 -10.68 -14.97
CA GLU A 434 5.23 -11.05 -16.33
C GLU A 434 5.49 -12.56 -16.38
N PRO A 435 4.75 -13.32 -17.19
CA PRO A 435 4.94 -14.75 -17.30
C PRO A 435 6.06 -15.10 -18.29
N ASP A 436 6.66 -16.28 -18.07
CA ASP A 436 7.35 -17.07 -19.08
C ASP A 436 6.70 -18.45 -19.08
N MET A 437 5.79 -18.69 -20.03
CA MET A 437 4.88 -19.83 -20.01
C MET A 437 4.07 -19.91 -18.70
N HIS A 438 4.36 -20.88 -17.84
CA HIS A 438 3.70 -21.07 -16.54
C HIS A 438 4.53 -20.58 -15.35
N ARG A 439 5.69 -19.94 -15.62
CA ARG A 439 6.61 -19.47 -14.61
C ARG A 439 6.60 -17.95 -14.49
N VAL A 440 6.95 -17.47 -13.33
CA VAL A 440 7.19 -16.05 -13.08
C VAL A 440 8.49 -15.64 -13.77
N ARG A 441 8.41 -14.81 -14.80
CA ARG A 441 9.59 -14.16 -15.40
C ARG A 441 9.99 -12.92 -14.63
N ARG A 442 9.01 -12.15 -14.17
CA ARG A 442 9.20 -10.93 -13.37
C ARG A 442 8.03 -10.73 -12.42
N LEU A 443 8.32 -10.50 -11.18
CA LEU A 443 7.37 -10.01 -10.17
C LEU A 443 7.74 -8.58 -9.79
N ARG A 444 6.77 -7.67 -9.77
CA ARG A 444 6.88 -6.35 -9.14
C ARG A 444 5.77 -6.18 -8.13
N LEU A 445 6.12 -5.86 -6.89
CA LEU A 445 5.19 -5.58 -5.81
C LEU A 445 5.45 -4.17 -5.28
N ARG A 446 4.68 -3.18 -5.72
CA ARG A 446 4.75 -1.80 -5.22
C ARG A 446 3.68 -1.60 -4.16
N THR A 447 4.07 -1.70 -2.91
CA THR A 447 3.15 -1.61 -1.77
C THR A 447 2.80 -0.16 -1.45
N ALA A 448 1.69 0.05 -0.76
CA ALA A 448 1.29 1.39 -0.28
C ALA A 448 2.33 2.02 0.64
N SER A 449 3.00 1.23 1.48
CA SER A 449 4.09 1.75 2.32
C SER A 449 5.24 2.29 1.48
N TYR A 450 5.66 1.57 0.44
CA TYR A 450 6.68 2.05 -0.50
C TYR A 450 6.29 3.40 -1.13
N ALA A 451 5.03 3.55 -1.53
CA ALA A 451 4.53 4.78 -2.14
C ALA A 451 4.50 5.97 -1.16
N ASN A 452 4.21 5.71 0.13
CA ASN A 452 3.95 6.77 1.11
C ASN A 452 5.20 7.25 1.89
N TRP A 453 6.33 6.53 1.85
CA TRP A 453 7.54 6.97 2.57
C TRP A 453 8.05 8.35 2.15
N PRO A 454 8.09 8.71 0.84
CA PRO A 454 8.44 10.07 0.44
C PRO A 454 7.49 11.14 1.01
N ALA A 455 6.21 10.84 1.09
CA ALA A 455 5.20 11.73 1.67
C ALA A 455 5.40 11.91 3.19
N LEU A 456 5.82 10.87 3.92
CA LEU A 456 6.17 10.97 5.34
C LEU A 456 7.37 11.91 5.53
N ALA A 457 8.42 11.77 4.73
CA ALA A 457 9.58 12.66 4.80
C ALA A 457 9.19 14.13 4.59
N HIS A 458 8.33 14.38 3.59
CA HIS A 458 7.80 15.71 3.31
C HIS A 458 6.98 16.29 4.47
N ALA A 459 6.02 15.51 4.99
CA ALA A 459 5.17 15.91 6.12
C ALA A 459 5.94 16.13 7.44
N THR A 460 7.14 15.58 7.56
CA THR A 460 7.99 15.73 8.74
C THR A 460 8.71 17.09 8.77
N ALA A 461 9.04 17.65 7.62
CA ALA A 461 9.72 18.95 7.54
C ALA A 461 8.90 20.07 8.18
N GLY A 462 9.57 21.00 8.87
CA GLY A 462 8.94 22.12 9.58
C GLY A 462 8.38 21.78 10.97
N ASN A 463 8.24 20.51 11.34
CA ASN A 463 7.81 20.08 12.67
C ASN A 463 8.98 20.04 13.67
N LEU A 464 8.67 19.85 14.95
CA LEU A 464 9.69 19.66 15.97
C LEU A 464 10.18 18.21 15.99
N LEU A 465 11.46 18.01 16.30
CA LEU A 465 12.06 16.68 16.35
C LEU A 465 11.30 15.70 17.28
N PRO A 466 10.81 16.11 18.47
CA PRO A 466 10.00 15.26 19.33
C PRO A 466 8.64 14.82 18.73
N ASP A 467 8.13 15.49 17.70
CA ASP A 467 6.86 15.14 17.06
C ASP A 467 7.03 14.03 15.98
N PHE A 468 8.27 13.76 15.53
CA PHE A 468 8.52 12.77 14.50
C PHE A 468 7.97 11.37 14.82
N PRO A 469 8.13 10.82 16.04
CA PRO A 469 7.54 9.51 16.36
C PRO A 469 6.02 9.48 16.20
N LEU A 470 5.32 10.57 16.53
CA LEU A 470 3.88 10.69 16.35
C LEU A 470 3.52 10.78 14.86
N ILE A 471 4.22 11.61 14.09
CA ILE A 471 4.06 11.71 12.64
C ILE A 471 4.25 10.34 12.00
N ASN A 472 5.35 9.65 12.29
CA ASN A 472 5.65 8.32 11.77
C ASN A 472 4.53 7.32 12.09
N LYS A 473 4.08 7.25 13.35
CA LYS A 473 2.96 6.38 13.77
C LYS A 473 1.63 6.73 13.09
N SER A 474 1.41 7.99 12.73
CA SER A 474 0.19 8.38 12.02
C SER A 474 0.15 7.90 10.56
N PHE A 475 1.30 7.72 9.92
CA PHE A 475 1.43 7.06 8.63
C PHE A 475 1.38 5.54 8.75
N GLU A 476 1.94 4.98 9.81
CA GLU A 476 2.03 3.55 10.15
C GLU A 476 2.55 2.71 8.97
N LEU A 477 3.65 3.16 8.37
CA LEU A 477 4.26 2.50 7.22
C LEU A 477 5.05 1.27 7.62
N CYS A 478 4.94 0.22 6.82
CA CYS A 478 5.61 -1.04 7.04
C CYS A 478 6.99 -1.05 6.38
N TYR A 479 8.04 -1.31 7.15
CA TYR A 479 9.42 -1.45 6.65
C TYR A 479 9.56 -2.72 5.81
N ALA A 480 9.00 -3.86 6.27
CA ALA A 480 9.05 -5.12 5.54
C ALA A 480 8.40 -5.04 4.15
N CYS A 481 7.36 -4.22 3.98
CA CYS A 481 6.74 -3.94 2.67
C CYS A 481 7.67 -3.20 1.70
N VAL A 482 8.64 -2.47 2.22
CA VAL A 482 9.66 -1.76 1.43
C VAL A 482 10.83 -2.68 1.16
N ASP A 483 11.26 -3.40 2.17
CA ASP A 483 12.42 -4.29 2.11
C ASP A 483 12.24 -5.48 1.15
N ARG A 484 11.02 -6.03 0.98
CA ARG A 484 10.58 -7.18 0.13
C ARG A 484 11.66 -8.19 -0.30
#